data_fe4a53eb7d14083ab500a88d4f07bb24
#
_entry.id   fe4a53eb7d14083ab500a88d4f07bb24
#
_cell.length_a   1.000
_cell.length_b   1.000
_cell.length_c   1.000
_cell.angle_alpha   90.00
_cell.angle_beta   90.00
_cell.angle_gamma   90.00
#
_symmetry.space_group_name_H-M   'P 1'
#
loop_
_entity.id
_entity.type
_entity.pdbx_description
1 polymer ?
#
loop_
_entity_poly.entity_id
_entity_poly.type
_entity_poly.pdbx_seq_one_letter_code
_entity_poly.pdbx_strand_id
1 'polypeptide(L)'
;VPEPARPETAAPEAEEGQDLSYPTEYRRMDGSVRYMDQIHEMAVTGQTIIEAMGTRMNMPGWDDILLLGAQLNPLPLDEHAFVDTTTVIGPNAKKPLVLSNPVYISHMSFGALSKEAKVSLAKGSALAHTAMCSGEGGILPEEREAAEKYIFEYVPNLYSVTSENLRRADAVEIKIGQ
;
A
#
# COMPACT_ATOMS: atom_id res chain seq x y z
N VAL A 1 -29.97 18.06 -12.61
CA VAL A 1 -29.45 19.07 -13.54
C VAL A 1 -28.14 18.49 -14.04
N PRO A 2 -27.97 18.22 -15.35
CA PRO A 2 -26.69 17.69 -15.86
C PRO A 2 -25.61 18.77 -15.72
N GLU A 3 -24.46 18.35 -15.27
CA GLU A 3 -23.25 19.17 -15.13
C GLU A 3 -22.82 19.67 -16.53
N PRO A 4 -22.47 20.95 -16.69
CA PRO A 4 -22.04 21.46 -17.98
C PRO A 4 -20.71 20.82 -18.36
N ALA A 5 -20.63 20.28 -19.59
CA ALA A 5 -19.42 19.74 -20.15
C ALA A 5 -18.28 20.78 -20.08
N ARG A 6 -17.13 20.39 -19.54
CA ARG A 6 -15.93 21.22 -19.58
C ARG A 6 -15.56 21.47 -21.07
N PRO A 7 -15.23 22.70 -21.45
CA PRO A 7 -14.73 22.94 -22.79
C PRO A 7 -13.42 22.14 -22.95
N GLU A 8 -13.41 21.31 -23.98
CA GLU A 8 -12.21 20.65 -24.46
C GLU A 8 -11.26 21.76 -24.97
N THR A 9 -10.32 22.18 -24.12
CA THR A 9 -9.22 23.02 -24.58
C THR A 9 -8.33 22.15 -25.45
N ALA A 10 -8.47 22.31 -26.77
CA ALA A 10 -7.52 21.74 -27.71
C ALA A 10 -6.11 22.13 -27.25
N ALA A 11 -5.23 21.14 -27.12
CA ALA A 11 -3.82 21.40 -26.90
C ALA A 11 -3.32 22.30 -28.05
N PRO A 12 -2.50 23.32 -27.76
CA PRO A 12 -1.94 24.16 -28.84
C PRO A 12 -1.23 23.24 -29.81
N GLU A 13 -1.61 23.35 -31.11
CA GLU A 13 -0.90 22.68 -32.19
C GLU A 13 0.56 23.14 -32.10
N ALA A 14 1.48 22.18 -31.91
CA ALA A 14 2.89 22.47 -31.94
C ALA A 14 3.24 23.05 -33.30
N GLU A 15 3.76 24.28 -33.37
CA GLU A 15 4.26 24.86 -34.57
C GLU A 15 5.34 23.94 -35.14
N GLU A 16 5.10 23.37 -36.31
CA GLU A 16 6.08 22.57 -37.05
C GLU A 16 7.33 23.44 -37.30
N GLY A 17 8.42 23.14 -36.62
CA GLY A 17 9.71 23.70 -36.93
C GLY A 17 10.62 24.15 -35.79
N GLN A 18 10.19 24.13 -34.53
CA GLN A 18 11.11 24.34 -33.42
C GLN A 18 11.67 23.00 -32.92
N ASP A 19 12.95 22.77 -33.21
CA ASP A 19 13.70 21.72 -32.53
C ASP A 19 13.85 22.11 -31.07
N LEU A 20 12.89 21.62 -30.22
CA LEU A 20 12.88 21.82 -28.76
C LEU A 20 13.87 20.90 -28.08
N SER A 21 14.73 20.20 -28.81
CA SER A 21 15.76 19.37 -28.19
C SER A 21 16.77 20.29 -27.48
N TYR A 22 16.78 20.20 -26.14
CA TYR A 22 17.86 20.78 -25.37
C TYR A 22 19.19 20.17 -25.82
N PRO A 23 20.24 20.99 -26.07
CA PRO A 23 21.55 20.49 -26.37
C PRO A 23 21.96 19.47 -25.30
N THR A 24 22.44 18.29 -25.71
CA THR A 24 22.77 17.18 -24.81
C THR A 24 23.86 17.57 -23.80
N GLU A 25 24.65 18.58 -24.09
CA GLU A 25 25.66 19.16 -23.19
C GLU A 25 25.09 19.82 -21.93
N TYR A 26 23.81 20.22 -21.96
CA TYR A 26 23.11 20.78 -20.80
C TYR A 26 22.35 19.71 -20.00
N ARG A 27 22.29 18.49 -20.49
CA ARG A 27 21.70 17.37 -19.79
C ARG A 27 22.68 16.83 -18.75
N ARG A 28 22.88 17.54 -17.67
CA ARG A 28 23.58 16.96 -16.54
C ARG A 28 22.65 15.98 -15.86
N MET A 29 22.91 14.71 -16.09
CA MET A 29 22.34 13.62 -15.28
C MET A 29 23.05 13.66 -13.94
N ASP A 30 22.52 14.46 -13.01
CA ASP A 30 22.97 14.44 -11.64
C ASP A 30 22.23 13.30 -10.92
N GLY A 31 22.92 12.19 -10.72
CA GLY A 31 22.38 11.03 -10.01
C GLY A 31 21.94 11.33 -8.58
N SER A 32 22.29 12.52 -8.05
CA SER A 32 21.78 13.00 -6.76
C SER A 32 20.36 13.58 -6.85
N VAL A 33 19.90 13.96 -8.04
CA VAL A 33 18.57 14.52 -8.26
C VAL A 33 17.62 13.43 -8.73
N ARG A 34 16.83 12.94 -7.81
CA ARG A 34 16.00 11.73 -7.89
C ARG A 34 15.01 11.66 -9.06
N TYR A 35 14.54 12.78 -9.56
CA TYR A 35 13.47 12.84 -10.58
C TYR A 35 13.89 13.65 -11.82
N MET A 36 15.18 13.86 -12.02
CA MET A 36 15.67 14.71 -13.09
C MET A 36 15.25 14.19 -14.48
N ASP A 37 15.29 12.87 -14.69
CA ASP A 37 14.89 12.25 -15.96
C ASP A 37 13.42 12.53 -16.28
N GLN A 38 12.53 12.40 -15.29
CA GLN A 38 11.11 12.68 -15.44
C GLN A 38 10.85 14.16 -15.66
N ILE A 39 11.58 15.03 -14.97
CA ILE A 39 11.48 16.48 -15.17
C ILE A 39 11.87 16.84 -16.61
N HIS A 40 12.95 16.26 -17.14
CA HIS A 40 13.38 16.46 -18.50
C HIS A 40 12.37 15.92 -19.52
N GLU A 41 11.81 14.73 -19.29
CA GLU A 41 10.79 14.15 -20.14
C GLU A 41 9.54 15.03 -20.18
N MET A 42 9.03 15.47 -19.04
CA MET A 42 7.89 16.39 -18.97
C MET A 42 8.20 17.74 -19.62
N ALA A 43 9.40 18.26 -19.48
CA ALA A 43 9.82 19.52 -20.10
C ALA A 43 9.88 19.42 -21.63
N VAL A 44 10.27 18.26 -22.16
CA VAL A 44 10.37 18.03 -23.61
C VAL A 44 9.01 17.71 -24.23
N THR A 45 8.23 16.84 -23.57
CA THR A 45 6.97 16.33 -24.13
C THR A 45 5.77 17.21 -23.81
N GLY A 46 5.85 18.05 -22.79
CA GLY A 46 4.71 18.80 -22.23
C GLY A 46 3.64 17.91 -21.58
N GLN A 47 3.91 16.63 -21.39
CA GLN A 47 2.97 15.66 -20.83
C GLN A 47 3.38 15.27 -19.41
N THR A 48 2.39 15.05 -18.54
CA THR A 48 2.63 14.51 -17.22
C THR A 48 2.94 13.01 -17.28
N ILE A 49 3.87 12.57 -16.46
CA ILE A 49 4.11 11.15 -16.26
C ILE A 49 3.01 10.60 -15.37
N ILE A 50 2.32 9.57 -15.85
CA ILE A 50 1.27 8.88 -15.10
C ILE A 50 1.81 7.53 -14.68
N GLU A 51 2.10 7.38 -13.41
CA GLU A 51 2.53 6.12 -12.82
C GLU A 51 2.00 5.97 -11.40
N ALA A 52 1.94 4.74 -10.90
CA ALA A 52 1.57 4.49 -9.52
C ALA A 52 2.62 5.10 -8.58
N MET A 53 2.16 5.69 -7.46
CA MET A 53 3.06 6.16 -6.42
C MET A 53 3.84 4.98 -5.84
N GLY A 54 5.14 5.19 -5.65
CA GLY A 54 6.04 4.18 -5.12
C GLY A 54 7.40 4.77 -4.77
N THR A 55 8.23 3.96 -4.12
CA THR A 55 9.62 4.35 -3.90
C THR A 55 10.48 3.94 -5.08
N ARG A 56 11.38 4.85 -5.50
CA ARG A 56 12.45 4.56 -6.47
C ARG A 56 13.79 4.30 -5.76
N MET A 57 13.79 4.29 -4.44
CA MET A 57 14.96 3.86 -3.69
C MET A 57 15.15 2.35 -3.85
N ASN A 58 16.41 1.95 -3.95
CA ASN A 58 16.76 0.55 -3.86
C ASN A 58 16.31 0.01 -2.50
N MET A 59 15.29 -0.82 -2.50
CA MET A 59 14.75 -1.45 -1.30
C MET A 59 15.17 -2.91 -1.29
N PRO A 60 15.40 -3.50 -0.11
CA PRO A 60 15.64 -4.93 -0.01
C PRO A 60 14.48 -5.71 -0.63
N GLY A 61 14.83 -6.63 -1.53
CA GLY A 61 13.90 -7.59 -2.13
C GLY A 61 14.00 -8.96 -1.48
N TRP A 62 13.22 -9.91 -1.95
CA TRP A 62 13.28 -11.27 -1.45
C TRP A 62 14.62 -11.95 -1.72
N ASP A 63 15.32 -11.56 -2.79
CA ASP A 63 16.65 -12.09 -3.14
C ASP A 63 17.75 -11.61 -2.18
N ASP A 64 17.49 -10.54 -1.43
CA ASP A 64 18.42 -10.01 -0.42
C ASP A 64 18.26 -10.68 0.95
N ILE A 65 17.24 -11.54 1.11
CA ILE A 65 16.92 -12.20 2.38
C ILE A 65 17.23 -13.68 2.28
N LEU A 66 18.24 -14.11 3.02
CA LEU A 66 18.61 -15.52 3.11
C LEU A 66 18.14 -16.11 4.44
N LEU A 67 17.31 -17.13 4.36
CA LEU A 67 16.89 -17.91 5.52
C LEU A 67 17.94 -19.00 5.80
N LEU A 68 18.53 -18.95 6.99
CA LEU A 68 19.45 -19.98 7.42
C LEU A 68 18.68 -21.15 8.01
N GLY A 69 18.78 -22.30 7.37
CA GLY A 69 18.19 -23.54 7.88
C GLY A 69 18.97 -24.10 9.08
N ALA A 70 18.26 -24.83 9.93
CA ALA A 70 18.89 -25.63 10.98
C ALA A 70 19.66 -26.80 10.34
N GLN A 71 20.83 -27.18 10.92
CA GLN A 71 21.67 -28.26 10.43
C GLN A 71 22.08 -29.21 11.56
N LEU A 72 23.18 -28.87 12.25
CA LEU A 72 23.73 -29.70 13.31
C LEU A 72 23.36 -29.21 14.72
N ASN A 73 23.26 -27.90 14.87
CA ASN A 73 22.85 -27.27 16.14
C ASN A 73 22.21 -25.90 15.89
N PRO A 74 20.88 -25.73 16.07
CA PRO A 74 19.93 -26.78 16.41
C PRO A 74 19.73 -27.81 15.26
N LEU A 75 19.28 -28.98 15.60
CA LEU A 75 18.85 -29.99 14.62
C LEU A 75 17.58 -29.53 13.90
N PRO A 76 17.40 -29.87 12.64
CA PRO A 76 16.16 -29.63 11.92
C PRO A 76 14.98 -30.33 12.61
N LEU A 77 13.81 -29.70 12.52
CA LEU A 77 12.57 -30.38 12.87
C LEU A 77 12.28 -31.48 11.86
N ASP A 78 11.53 -32.50 12.30
CA ASP A 78 10.95 -33.48 11.38
C ASP A 78 10.02 -32.79 10.37
N GLU A 79 9.94 -33.32 9.15
CA GLU A 79 9.12 -32.72 8.07
C GLU A 79 7.62 -32.65 8.42
N HIS A 80 7.14 -33.49 9.35
CA HIS A 80 5.77 -33.50 9.84
C HIS A 80 5.60 -32.83 11.20
N ALA A 81 6.66 -32.24 11.75
CA ALA A 81 6.57 -31.53 13.04
C ALA A 81 5.60 -30.36 12.95
N PHE A 82 4.73 -30.24 13.94
CA PHE A 82 3.87 -29.07 14.09
C PHE A 82 4.74 -27.83 14.36
N VAL A 83 4.53 -26.78 13.56
CA VAL A 83 5.15 -25.47 13.76
C VAL A 83 4.06 -24.49 14.15
N ASP A 84 4.16 -23.94 15.36
CA ASP A 84 3.27 -22.87 15.79
C ASP A 84 3.63 -21.56 15.11
N THR A 85 2.73 -21.08 14.26
CA THR A 85 2.86 -19.80 13.53
C THR A 85 2.07 -18.67 14.20
N THR A 86 1.49 -18.93 15.37
CA THR A 86 0.71 -17.94 16.10
C THR A 86 1.51 -16.67 16.34
N THR A 87 0.94 -15.56 15.95
CA THR A 87 1.57 -14.24 16.07
C THR A 87 0.73 -13.36 16.97
N VAL A 88 1.36 -12.80 18.01
CA VAL A 88 0.70 -11.92 18.97
C VAL A 88 1.20 -10.49 18.78
N ILE A 89 0.30 -9.60 18.36
CA ILE A 89 0.58 -8.17 18.23
C ILE A 89 0.09 -7.48 19.51
N GLY A 90 0.98 -6.70 20.14
CA GLY A 90 0.68 -6.02 21.40
C GLY A 90 0.51 -6.97 22.59
N PRO A 91 1.50 -7.82 22.95
CA PRO A 91 1.36 -8.80 24.03
C PRO A 91 1.05 -8.17 25.40
N ASN A 92 1.38 -6.89 25.59
CA ASN A 92 1.11 -6.14 26.82
C ASN A 92 -0.19 -5.30 26.73
N ALA A 93 -0.92 -5.37 25.63
CA ALA A 93 -2.21 -4.68 25.52
C ALA A 93 -3.28 -5.38 26.37
N LYS A 94 -4.33 -4.64 26.74
CA LYS A 94 -5.49 -5.24 27.42
C LYS A 94 -6.18 -6.31 26.59
N LYS A 95 -6.13 -6.18 25.27
CA LYS A 95 -6.64 -7.15 24.28
C LYS A 95 -5.58 -7.30 23.19
N PRO A 96 -4.64 -8.22 23.34
CA PRO A 96 -3.69 -8.53 22.30
C PRO A 96 -4.40 -8.99 21.02
N LEU A 97 -3.90 -8.59 19.87
CA LEU A 97 -4.36 -9.14 18.59
C LEU A 97 -3.59 -10.43 18.30
N VAL A 98 -4.30 -11.56 18.31
CA VAL A 98 -3.72 -12.88 18.06
C VAL A 98 -4.11 -13.34 16.65
N LEU A 99 -3.11 -13.62 15.83
CA LEU A 99 -3.25 -14.14 14.47
C LEU A 99 -2.75 -15.59 14.44
N SER A 100 -3.35 -16.45 13.62
CA SER A 100 -2.89 -17.83 13.44
C SER A 100 -1.59 -17.94 12.65
N ASN A 101 -1.21 -16.88 11.94
CA ASN A 101 0.03 -16.81 11.16
C ASN A 101 0.51 -15.35 11.05
N PRO A 102 1.79 -15.09 10.71
CA PRO A 102 2.36 -13.74 10.67
C PRO A 102 2.02 -12.94 9.40
N VAL A 103 0.86 -13.20 8.81
CA VAL A 103 0.40 -12.56 7.57
C VAL A 103 -1.02 -12.05 7.77
N TYR A 104 -1.30 -10.82 7.35
CA TYR A 104 -2.65 -10.27 7.32
C TYR A 104 -2.89 -9.49 6.01
N ILE A 105 -4.14 -9.20 5.71
CA ILE A 105 -4.50 -8.39 4.54
C ILE A 105 -4.19 -6.93 4.83
N SER A 106 -3.23 -6.40 4.09
CA SER A 106 -2.73 -5.03 4.22
C SER A 106 -3.81 -3.98 3.91
N HIS A 107 -3.53 -2.74 4.27
CA HIS A 107 -4.39 -1.60 4.01
C HIS A 107 -4.54 -1.34 2.49
N MET A 108 -5.78 -1.38 2.05
CA MET A 108 -6.20 -1.05 0.69
C MET A 108 -7.54 -0.33 0.78
N SER A 109 -7.58 0.94 0.40
CA SER A 109 -8.73 1.80 0.63
C SER A 109 -9.95 1.40 -0.20
N PHE A 110 -11.13 1.60 0.38
CA PHE A 110 -12.36 1.66 -0.39
C PHE A 110 -12.32 2.91 -1.30
N GLY A 111 -12.49 2.68 -2.58
CA GLY A 111 -12.25 3.67 -3.63
C GLY A 111 -11.09 3.27 -4.54
N ALA A 112 -9.99 2.71 -3.98
CA ALA A 112 -8.98 1.99 -4.76
C ALA A 112 -9.47 0.58 -5.10
N LEU A 113 -10.12 -0.09 -4.16
CA LEU A 113 -10.80 -1.38 -4.38
C LEU A 113 -12.32 -1.21 -4.34
N SER A 114 -13.02 -2.06 -5.08
CA SER A 114 -14.47 -2.15 -5.02
C SER A 114 -14.94 -2.75 -3.69
N LYS A 115 -16.21 -2.55 -3.36
CA LYS A 115 -16.86 -3.18 -2.21
C LYS A 115 -16.75 -4.70 -2.24
N GLU A 116 -17.01 -5.31 -3.41
CA GLU A 116 -16.96 -6.75 -3.60
C GLU A 116 -15.56 -7.31 -3.34
N ALA A 117 -14.54 -6.63 -3.83
CA ALA A 117 -13.15 -7.01 -3.60
C ALA A 117 -12.80 -6.97 -2.10
N LYS A 118 -13.14 -5.87 -1.43
CA LYS A 118 -12.87 -5.69 0.00
C LYS A 118 -13.61 -6.72 0.86
N VAL A 119 -14.90 -6.97 0.60
CA VAL A 119 -15.68 -7.99 1.31
C VAL A 119 -15.13 -9.40 1.06
N SER A 120 -14.68 -9.69 -0.16
CA SER A 120 -14.07 -10.98 -0.48
C SER A 120 -12.76 -11.21 0.27
N LEU A 121 -11.91 -10.18 0.34
CA LEU A 121 -10.68 -10.22 1.11
C LEU A 121 -10.95 -10.39 2.61
N ALA A 122 -11.94 -9.70 3.15
CA ALA A 122 -12.35 -9.83 4.55
C ALA A 122 -12.81 -11.25 4.88
N LYS A 123 -13.64 -11.87 4.01
CA LYS A 123 -14.02 -13.29 4.15
C LYS A 123 -12.82 -14.21 4.07
N GLY A 124 -11.88 -13.96 3.16
CA GLY A 124 -10.64 -14.72 3.05
C GLY A 124 -9.79 -14.62 4.31
N SER A 125 -9.67 -13.42 4.90
CA SER A 125 -8.94 -13.23 6.15
C SER A 125 -9.59 -13.98 7.32
N ALA A 126 -10.91 -14.01 7.39
CA ALA A 126 -11.65 -14.76 8.40
C ALA A 126 -11.42 -16.28 8.26
N LEU A 127 -11.48 -16.81 7.02
CA LEU A 127 -11.20 -18.22 6.75
C LEU A 127 -9.77 -18.62 7.10
N ALA A 128 -8.82 -17.71 6.95
CA ALA A 128 -7.42 -17.93 7.29
C ALA A 128 -7.09 -17.59 8.77
N HIS A 129 -8.08 -17.22 9.57
CA HIS A 129 -7.93 -16.80 10.97
C HIS A 129 -6.87 -15.70 11.14
N THR A 130 -6.83 -14.75 10.20
CA THR A 130 -5.95 -13.59 10.24
C THR A 130 -6.76 -12.29 10.19
N ALA A 131 -6.10 -11.15 10.08
CA ALA A 131 -6.74 -9.85 10.10
C ALA A 131 -6.92 -9.24 8.71
N MET A 132 -7.88 -8.32 8.61
CA MET A 132 -8.09 -7.41 7.48
C MET A 132 -7.88 -5.98 7.94
N CYS A 133 -7.15 -5.17 7.18
CA CYS A 133 -6.98 -3.74 7.45
C CYS A 133 -7.94 -2.89 6.61
N SER A 134 -8.51 -1.83 7.21
CA SER A 134 -9.50 -0.97 6.55
C SER A 134 -8.96 -0.24 5.32
N GLY A 135 -7.69 0.14 5.34
CA GLY A 135 -7.20 1.17 4.46
C GLY A 135 -7.71 2.57 4.85
N GLU A 136 -7.21 3.60 4.17
CA GLU A 136 -7.51 5.01 4.47
C GLU A 136 -8.89 5.49 3.98
N GLY A 137 -9.62 4.67 3.24
CA GLY A 137 -10.98 4.94 2.78
C GLY A 137 -12.07 4.78 3.86
N GLY A 138 -11.69 4.50 5.09
CA GLY A 138 -12.60 4.28 6.21
C GLY A 138 -13.11 2.85 6.32
N ILE A 139 -14.02 2.62 7.26
CA ILE A 139 -14.60 1.30 7.53
C ILE A 139 -15.83 1.09 6.64
N LEU A 140 -15.76 0.09 5.78
CA LEU A 140 -16.92 -0.40 5.06
C LEU A 140 -17.68 -1.41 5.97
N PRO A 141 -18.95 -1.17 6.31
CA PRO A 141 -19.67 -2.02 7.25
C PRO A 141 -19.66 -3.50 6.89
N GLU A 142 -19.91 -3.83 5.65
CA GLU A 142 -19.96 -5.21 5.16
C GLU A 142 -18.61 -5.90 5.20
N GLU A 143 -17.53 -5.16 4.98
CA GLU A 143 -16.16 -5.65 5.15
C GLU A 143 -15.88 -5.96 6.63
N ARG A 144 -16.23 -5.02 7.53
CA ARG A 144 -16.05 -5.21 8.97
C ARG A 144 -16.83 -6.39 9.51
N GLU A 145 -18.04 -6.61 9.01
CA GLU A 145 -18.88 -7.76 9.39
C GLU A 145 -18.32 -9.08 8.88
N ALA A 146 -17.68 -9.07 7.71
CA ALA A 146 -17.12 -10.26 7.09
C ALA A 146 -15.76 -10.66 7.69
N ALA A 147 -15.03 -9.74 8.30
CA ALA A 147 -13.71 -9.99 8.90
C ALA A 147 -13.85 -10.56 10.31
N GLU A 148 -13.04 -11.58 10.65
CA GLU A 148 -12.91 -12.09 12.02
C GLU A 148 -12.17 -11.08 12.90
N LYS A 149 -11.04 -10.57 12.41
CA LYS A 149 -10.19 -9.57 13.06
C LYS A 149 -10.00 -8.38 12.13
N TYR A 150 -10.08 -7.18 12.68
CA TYR A 150 -10.10 -5.98 11.87
C TYR A 150 -9.17 -4.91 12.42
N ILE A 151 -8.28 -4.44 11.56
CA ILE A 151 -7.33 -3.38 11.86
C ILE A 151 -7.83 -2.08 11.22
N PHE A 152 -7.86 -1.00 11.97
CA PHE A 152 -8.23 0.32 11.47
C PHE A 152 -6.99 1.13 11.12
N GLU A 153 -6.91 1.64 9.90
CA GLU A 153 -5.82 2.51 9.46
C GLU A 153 -6.07 3.94 9.95
N TYR A 154 -5.24 4.39 10.88
CA TYR A 154 -5.24 5.75 11.39
C TYR A 154 -4.34 6.63 10.51
N VAL A 155 -4.96 7.56 9.78
CA VAL A 155 -4.28 8.39 8.76
C VAL A 155 -4.05 9.81 9.25
N PRO A 156 -2.99 10.50 8.76
CA PRO A 156 -2.63 11.85 9.22
C PRO A 156 -3.70 12.91 8.98
N ASN A 157 -4.51 12.76 7.92
CA ASN A 157 -5.61 13.67 7.61
C ASN A 157 -6.86 13.45 8.48
N LEU A 158 -6.82 12.47 9.38
CA LEU A 158 -7.90 12.10 10.30
C LEU A 158 -9.21 11.67 9.61
N TYR A 159 -9.17 11.34 8.32
CA TYR A 159 -10.34 10.85 7.62
C TYR A 159 -10.86 9.57 8.26
N SER A 160 -12.15 9.53 8.52
CA SER A 160 -12.82 8.41 9.21
C SER A 160 -12.32 8.13 10.65
N VAL A 161 -11.43 8.93 11.21
CA VAL A 161 -10.96 8.78 12.58
C VAL A 161 -12.03 9.27 13.54
N THR A 162 -12.83 8.36 14.06
CA THR A 162 -13.87 8.63 15.05
C THR A 162 -13.70 7.72 16.25
N SER A 163 -14.20 8.15 17.41
CA SER A 163 -14.20 7.30 18.60
C SER A 163 -14.96 5.98 18.40
N GLU A 164 -15.98 5.99 17.54
CA GLU A 164 -16.73 4.79 17.21
C GLU A 164 -15.87 3.81 16.39
N ASN A 165 -15.25 4.27 15.30
CA ASN A 165 -14.40 3.45 14.46
C ASN A 165 -13.23 2.86 15.23
N LEU A 166 -12.57 3.65 16.08
CA LEU A 166 -11.49 3.19 16.94
C LEU A 166 -11.91 2.10 17.92
N ARG A 167 -13.15 2.18 18.46
CA ARG A 167 -13.67 1.14 19.37
C ARG A 167 -14.11 -0.14 18.65
N ARG A 168 -14.41 -0.06 17.37
CA ARG A 168 -14.84 -1.21 16.56
C ARG A 168 -13.67 -2.03 16.00
N ALA A 169 -12.46 -1.49 16.06
CA ALA A 169 -11.26 -2.15 15.60
C ALA A 169 -10.64 -3.04 16.69
N ASP A 170 -10.00 -4.12 16.26
CA ASP A 170 -9.22 -5.01 17.14
C ASP A 170 -7.79 -4.48 17.34
N ALA A 171 -7.28 -3.73 16.35
CA ALA A 171 -6.02 -3.00 16.41
C ALA A 171 -6.08 -1.74 15.56
N VAL A 172 -5.10 -0.86 15.75
CA VAL A 172 -4.95 0.38 14.97
C VAL A 172 -3.57 0.37 14.32
N GLU A 173 -3.55 0.55 13.01
CA GLU A 173 -2.34 0.75 12.22
C GLU A 173 -2.14 2.25 11.98
N ILE A 174 -1.01 2.78 12.40
CA ILE A 174 -0.72 4.22 12.26
C ILE A 174 0.07 4.44 10.99
N LYS A 175 -0.51 5.17 10.03
CA LYS A 175 0.15 5.63 8.82
C LYS A 175 0.77 7.00 9.07
N ILE A 176 2.08 7.11 8.89
CA ILE A 176 2.81 8.36 9.13
C ILE A 176 2.93 9.20 7.86
N GLY A 177 3.04 8.57 6.73
CA GLY A 177 3.17 9.20 5.43
C GLY A 177 2.95 8.21 4.30
N GLN A 178 3.02 8.73 3.09
CA GLN A 178 2.83 7.92 1.89
C GLN A 178 3.94 8.21 0.90
#